data_6b18c8c6979c86b947f15d48c71452b0
#
_entry.id   6b18c8c6979c86b947f15d48c71452b0
#
_cell.length_a   1.000
_cell.length_b   1.000
_cell.length_c   1.000
_cell.angle_alpha   90.00
_cell.angle_beta   90.00
_cell.angle_gamma   90.00
#
_symmetry.space_group_name_H-M   'P 1'
#
loop_
_entity.id
_entity.type
_entity.pdbx_description
1 polymer ?
#
loop_
_entity_poly.entity_id
_entity_poly.type
_entity_poly.pdbx_seq_one_letter_code
_entity_poly.pdbx_strand_id
1 'polypeptide(L)'
;MLKFSANVGFLWEGLELPERIERAREAGFSAVECHFPYAYPAEQIASTLLSNELIMVGISARLNSDGSDKFGIASLVNEISTARKLIDQAIDYADTINAMNVNVVAGLTDGLHTAEGVFQDNLRYACKRAAHYGINILIEPLNPHSASGYHLSRVEQVISTIEAVGEPNLKLMLVTHRHAPVEIQ
;
A
#
# COMPACT_ATOMS: atom_id res chain seq x y z
N MET A 1 1.02 -21.64 12.28
CA MET A 1 2.18 -21.58 11.40
C MET A 1 2.21 -20.21 10.75
N LEU A 2 3.36 -19.54 10.72
CA LEU A 2 3.51 -18.26 10.01
C LEU A 2 3.34 -18.49 8.50
N LYS A 3 2.65 -17.57 7.83
CA LYS A 3 2.52 -17.53 6.37
C LYS A 3 3.38 -16.39 5.83
N PHE A 4 3.99 -16.59 4.69
CA PHE A 4 4.86 -15.62 4.04
C PHE A 4 4.33 -15.31 2.64
N SER A 5 4.46 -14.04 2.23
CA SER A 5 4.27 -13.58 0.86
C SER A 5 5.59 -13.09 0.27
N ALA A 6 5.76 -13.19 -1.04
CA ALA A 6 6.87 -12.58 -1.74
C ALA A 6 6.50 -11.13 -2.13
N ASN A 7 7.32 -10.16 -1.76
CA ASN A 7 7.17 -8.80 -2.29
C ASN A 7 7.83 -8.72 -3.68
N VAL A 8 7.01 -8.93 -4.71
CA VAL A 8 7.46 -8.88 -6.10
C VAL A 8 7.71 -7.46 -6.61
N GLY A 9 7.44 -6.45 -5.78
CA GLY A 9 7.88 -5.07 -6.02
C GLY A 9 9.39 -4.89 -5.85
N PHE A 10 10.04 -5.74 -5.03
CA PHE A 10 11.48 -5.69 -4.74
C PHE A 10 12.24 -6.92 -5.23
N LEU A 11 11.59 -8.07 -5.29
CA LEU A 11 12.22 -9.29 -5.73
C LEU A 11 12.19 -9.38 -7.26
N TRP A 12 13.31 -9.85 -7.84
CA TRP A 12 13.46 -10.06 -9.28
C TRP A 12 13.25 -8.80 -10.14
N GLU A 13 13.72 -7.64 -9.69
CA GLU A 13 13.51 -6.33 -10.32
C GLU A 13 13.88 -6.25 -11.82
N GLY A 14 14.74 -7.14 -12.32
CA GLY A 14 15.10 -7.21 -13.74
C GLY A 14 14.06 -7.88 -14.64
N LEU A 15 12.96 -8.42 -14.08
CA LEU A 15 11.88 -9.09 -14.81
C LEU A 15 10.62 -8.24 -14.85
N GLU A 16 9.74 -8.52 -15.80
CA GLU A 16 8.39 -7.95 -15.87
C GLU A 16 7.51 -8.51 -14.74
N LEU A 17 6.50 -7.75 -14.29
CA LEU A 17 5.68 -8.14 -13.13
C LEU A 17 5.03 -9.54 -13.26
N PRO A 18 4.45 -9.93 -14.41
CA PRO A 18 3.94 -11.29 -14.58
C PRO A 18 5.01 -12.37 -14.33
N GLU A 19 6.22 -12.18 -14.85
CA GLU A 19 7.34 -13.11 -14.67
C GLU A 19 7.80 -13.18 -13.20
N ARG A 20 7.78 -12.05 -12.47
CA ARG A 20 8.07 -12.01 -11.03
C ARG A 20 7.06 -12.82 -10.22
N ILE A 21 5.79 -12.78 -10.61
CA ILE A 21 4.71 -13.59 -10.01
C ILE A 21 4.98 -15.08 -10.24
N GLU A 22 5.36 -15.48 -11.44
CA GLU A 22 5.75 -16.84 -11.77
C GLU A 22 6.96 -17.29 -10.94
N ARG A 23 7.99 -16.47 -10.82
CA ARG A 23 9.17 -16.74 -9.98
C ARG A 23 8.82 -16.92 -8.51
N ALA A 24 7.85 -16.17 -8.01
CA ALA A 24 7.39 -16.36 -6.62
C ALA A 24 6.76 -17.75 -6.44
N ARG A 25 5.99 -18.24 -7.41
CA ARG A 25 5.44 -19.60 -7.39
C ARG A 25 6.53 -20.65 -7.44
N GLU A 26 7.49 -20.53 -8.36
CA GLU A 26 8.65 -21.44 -8.49
C GLU A 26 9.48 -21.49 -7.19
N ALA A 27 9.60 -20.35 -6.49
CA ALA A 27 10.29 -20.27 -5.19
C ALA A 27 9.47 -20.85 -4.02
N GLY A 28 8.24 -21.35 -4.26
CA GLY A 28 7.42 -22.02 -3.26
C GLY A 28 6.50 -21.11 -2.44
N PHE A 29 6.36 -19.83 -2.83
CA PHE A 29 5.39 -18.95 -2.19
C PHE A 29 3.95 -19.30 -2.61
N SER A 30 3.00 -19.05 -1.72
CA SER A 30 1.55 -19.16 -2.00
C SER A 30 0.87 -17.82 -2.09
N ALA A 31 1.61 -16.73 -1.86
CA ALA A 31 1.10 -15.37 -1.88
C ALA A 31 2.18 -14.38 -2.30
N VAL A 32 1.74 -13.28 -2.90
CA VAL A 32 2.60 -12.17 -3.33
C VAL A 32 2.01 -10.84 -2.88
N GLU A 33 2.84 -9.82 -2.82
CA GLU A 33 2.43 -8.42 -2.71
C GLU A 33 3.20 -7.58 -3.73
N CYS A 34 2.63 -6.46 -4.16
CA CYS A 34 3.25 -5.56 -5.12
C CYS A 34 2.80 -4.12 -4.82
N HIS A 35 3.72 -3.14 -4.91
CA HIS A 35 3.34 -1.76 -4.64
C HIS A 35 2.45 -1.16 -5.73
N PHE A 36 2.89 -1.16 -6.99
CA PHE A 36 2.25 -0.40 -8.07
C PHE A 36 2.13 -1.25 -9.34
N PRO A 37 1.12 -2.13 -9.44
CA PRO A 37 0.96 -3.03 -10.59
C PRO A 37 0.37 -2.36 -11.85
N TYR A 38 0.06 -1.08 -11.80
CA TYR A 38 -0.77 -0.33 -12.74
C TYR A 38 -0.19 -0.12 -14.15
N ALA A 39 1.04 -0.59 -14.41
CA ALA A 39 1.60 -0.66 -15.75
C ALA A 39 0.95 -1.77 -16.60
N TYR A 40 0.26 -2.71 -15.94
CA TYR A 40 -0.40 -3.87 -16.55
C TYR A 40 -1.91 -3.77 -16.38
N PRO A 41 -2.71 -4.24 -17.36
CA PRO A 41 -4.14 -4.43 -17.18
C PRO A 41 -4.43 -5.35 -16.00
N ALA A 42 -5.44 -5.02 -15.19
CA ALA A 42 -5.78 -5.79 -14.00
C ALA A 42 -6.13 -7.25 -14.34
N GLU A 43 -6.83 -7.46 -15.46
CA GLU A 43 -7.23 -8.78 -15.94
C GLU A 43 -6.00 -9.67 -16.29
N GLN A 44 -4.92 -9.05 -16.79
CA GLN A 44 -3.67 -9.77 -17.06
C GLN A 44 -3.05 -10.28 -15.76
N ILE A 45 -2.96 -9.41 -14.75
CA ILE A 45 -2.41 -9.78 -13.44
C ILE A 45 -3.32 -10.81 -12.75
N ALA A 46 -4.63 -10.63 -12.81
CA ALA A 46 -5.59 -11.62 -12.29
C ALA A 46 -5.39 -13.00 -12.92
N SER A 47 -5.25 -13.07 -14.24
CA SER A 47 -4.99 -14.32 -14.98
C SER A 47 -3.65 -14.95 -14.58
N THR A 48 -2.60 -14.13 -14.43
CA THR A 48 -1.28 -14.62 -14.00
C THR A 48 -1.33 -15.20 -12.59
N LEU A 49 -2.00 -14.50 -11.65
CA LEU A 49 -2.16 -14.99 -10.27
C LEU A 49 -2.93 -16.31 -10.23
N LEU A 50 -4.03 -16.40 -10.98
CA LEU A 50 -4.84 -17.62 -11.05
C LEU A 50 -4.07 -18.79 -11.63
N SER A 51 -3.35 -18.61 -12.74
CA SER A 51 -2.56 -19.66 -13.40
C SER A 51 -1.42 -20.18 -12.51
N ASN A 52 -0.93 -19.36 -11.58
CA ASN A 52 0.12 -19.73 -10.65
C ASN A 52 -0.40 -20.13 -9.26
N GLU A 53 -1.72 -20.16 -9.05
CA GLU A 53 -2.36 -20.45 -7.76
C GLU A 53 -1.82 -19.56 -6.62
N LEU A 54 -1.61 -18.27 -6.91
CA LEU A 54 -1.10 -17.28 -5.97
C LEU A 54 -2.18 -16.30 -5.54
N ILE A 55 -2.09 -15.85 -4.29
CA ILE A 55 -2.97 -14.82 -3.73
C ILE A 55 -2.20 -13.47 -3.73
N MET A 56 -2.84 -12.39 -4.19
CA MET A 56 -2.33 -11.04 -3.99
C MET A 56 -2.72 -10.56 -2.58
N VAL A 57 -1.74 -10.39 -1.70
CA VAL A 57 -1.99 -9.94 -0.31
C VAL A 57 -2.30 -8.45 -0.28
N GLY A 58 -1.61 -7.66 -1.10
CA GLY A 58 -1.85 -6.21 -1.12
C GLY A 58 -1.15 -5.50 -2.25
N ILE A 59 -1.71 -4.34 -2.56
CA ILE A 59 -1.13 -3.33 -3.47
C ILE A 59 -1.17 -1.97 -2.78
N SER A 60 -0.43 -0.98 -3.30
CA SER A 60 -0.52 0.41 -2.83
C SER A 60 -1.32 1.28 -3.79
N ALA A 61 -2.07 2.24 -3.28
CA ALA A 61 -2.64 3.30 -4.11
C ALA A 61 -1.50 4.07 -4.81
N ARG A 62 -1.74 4.50 -6.06
CA ARG A 62 -0.75 5.27 -6.81
C ARG A 62 -0.29 6.49 -6.01
N LEU A 63 0.97 6.85 -6.19
CA LEU A 63 1.55 7.99 -5.50
C LEU A 63 1.03 9.29 -6.10
N ASN A 64 1.32 9.58 -7.33
CA ASN A 64 0.71 10.65 -8.13
C ASN A 64 0.79 10.27 -9.61
N SER A 65 -0.02 10.93 -10.46
CA SER A 65 -0.08 10.62 -11.89
C SER A 65 1.22 10.95 -12.65
N ASP A 66 2.00 11.92 -12.17
CA ASP A 66 3.27 12.35 -12.76
C ASP A 66 4.52 11.79 -12.07
N GLY A 67 4.35 10.99 -11.01
CA GLY A 67 5.45 10.40 -10.25
C GLY A 67 6.24 11.39 -9.39
N SER A 68 5.77 12.64 -9.24
CA SER A 68 6.45 13.68 -8.47
C SER A 68 6.45 13.43 -6.96
N ASP A 69 5.41 12.79 -6.43
CA ASP A 69 5.25 12.52 -5.00
C ASP A 69 5.57 11.08 -4.66
N LYS A 70 6.81 10.82 -4.31
CA LYS A 70 7.30 9.47 -3.95
C LYS A 70 6.65 8.89 -2.69
N PHE A 71 5.96 9.70 -1.90
CA PHE A 71 5.41 9.33 -0.59
C PHE A 71 3.88 9.47 -0.50
N GLY A 72 3.19 9.62 -1.65
CA GLY A 72 1.74 9.72 -1.69
C GLY A 72 1.20 11.12 -1.38
N ILE A 73 -0.13 11.25 -1.44
CA ILE A 73 -0.83 12.54 -1.35
C ILE A 73 -2.08 12.51 -0.47
N ALA A 74 -2.33 11.42 0.24
CA ALA A 74 -3.62 11.23 0.92
C ALA A 74 -3.87 12.19 2.10
N SER A 75 -2.83 12.82 2.64
CA SER A 75 -2.92 13.84 3.68
C SER A 75 -2.77 15.28 3.18
N LEU A 76 -2.55 15.49 1.87
CA LEU A 76 -2.30 16.80 1.30
C LEU A 76 -3.60 17.57 1.09
N VAL A 77 -3.72 18.75 1.71
CA VAL A 77 -4.94 19.58 1.73
C VAL A 77 -5.40 19.98 0.32
N ASN A 78 -4.47 20.24 -0.58
CA ASN A 78 -4.75 20.68 -1.94
C ASN A 78 -4.98 19.51 -2.92
N GLU A 79 -4.84 18.25 -2.46
CA GLU A 79 -4.87 17.06 -3.31
C GLU A 79 -6.04 16.10 -2.98
N ILE A 80 -7.02 16.53 -2.20
CA ILE A 80 -8.12 15.66 -1.73
C ILE A 80 -8.83 14.96 -2.91
N SER A 81 -9.16 15.70 -3.97
CA SER A 81 -9.84 15.15 -5.14
C SER A 81 -8.98 14.15 -5.90
N THR A 82 -7.69 14.45 -6.07
CA THR A 82 -6.70 13.60 -6.73
C THR A 82 -6.48 12.33 -5.91
N ALA A 83 -6.29 12.47 -4.59
CA ALA A 83 -6.09 11.35 -3.67
C ALA A 83 -7.27 10.37 -3.74
N ARG A 84 -8.51 10.85 -3.72
CA ARG A 84 -9.70 9.99 -3.82
C ARG A 84 -9.80 9.26 -5.15
N LYS A 85 -9.46 9.90 -6.27
CA LYS A 85 -9.39 9.24 -7.59
C LYS A 85 -8.36 8.12 -7.62
N LEU A 86 -7.18 8.33 -7.03
CA LEU A 86 -6.14 7.32 -6.96
C LEU A 86 -6.52 6.16 -6.03
N ILE A 87 -7.23 6.45 -4.94
CA ILE A 87 -7.80 5.45 -4.03
C ILE A 87 -8.86 4.60 -4.77
N ASP A 88 -9.78 5.23 -5.50
CA ASP A 88 -10.79 4.52 -6.29
C ASP A 88 -10.14 3.60 -7.32
N GLN A 89 -9.17 4.11 -8.08
CA GLN A 89 -8.41 3.31 -9.05
C GLN A 89 -7.74 2.09 -8.38
N ALA A 90 -7.16 2.28 -7.20
CA ALA A 90 -6.51 1.20 -6.48
C ALA A 90 -7.50 0.14 -6.00
N ILE A 91 -8.66 0.56 -5.51
CA ILE A 91 -9.71 -0.35 -5.03
C ILE A 91 -10.31 -1.13 -6.21
N ASP A 92 -10.61 -0.47 -7.34
CA ASP A 92 -11.15 -1.13 -8.53
C ASP A 92 -10.14 -2.14 -9.11
N TYR A 93 -8.86 -1.79 -9.12
CA TYR A 93 -7.79 -2.71 -9.53
C TYR A 93 -7.68 -3.89 -8.56
N ALA A 94 -7.69 -3.62 -7.24
CA ALA A 94 -7.60 -4.63 -6.19
C ALA A 94 -8.77 -5.62 -6.25
N ASP A 95 -9.99 -5.14 -6.50
CA ASP A 95 -11.17 -5.99 -6.71
C ASP A 95 -10.97 -6.93 -7.90
N THR A 96 -10.52 -6.40 -9.04
CA THR A 96 -10.29 -7.20 -10.26
C THR A 96 -9.27 -8.32 -10.05
N ILE A 97 -8.18 -8.04 -9.32
CA ILE A 97 -7.12 -9.05 -9.04
C ILE A 97 -7.37 -9.84 -7.76
N ASN A 98 -8.51 -9.64 -7.10
CA ASN A 98 -8.87 -10.24 -5.81
C ASN A 98 -7.78 -10.02 -4.73
N ALA A 99 -7.25 -8.80 -4.64
CA ALA A 99 -6.29 -8.44 -3.60
C ALA A 99 -6.99 -8.21 -2.26
N MET A 100 -6.34 -8.63 -1.17
CA MET A 100 -6.91 -8.54 0.18
C MET A 100 -6.83 -7.13 0.76
N ASN A 101 -5.83 -6.35 0.38
CA ASN A 101 -5.53 -5.07 1.02
C ASN A 101 -5.08 -4.01 0.00
N VAL A 102 -5.39 -2.74 0.29
CA VAL A 102 -4.87 -1.57 -0.39
C VAL A 102 -4.18 -0.65 0.62
N ASN A 103 -2.87 -0.39 0.44
CA ASN A 103 -2.13 0.57 1.24
C ASN A 103 -2.36 1.99 0.72
N VAL A 104 -2.81 2.90 1.59
CA VAL A 104 -3.01 4.33 1.30
C VAL A 104 -1.84 5.12 1.87
N VAL A 105 -0.98 5.61 0.98
CA VAL A 105 0.25 6.32 1.33
C VAL A 105 -0.05 7.78 1.67
N ALA A 106 0.35 8.22 2.88
CA ALA A 106 -0.10 9.48 3.46
C ALA A 106 0.40 10.73 2.73
N GLY A 107 1.70 10.85 2.52
CA GLY A 107 2.33 12.04 1.94
C GLY A 107 3.29 12.76 2.87
N LEU A 108 4.03 13.72 2.33
CA LEU A 108 4.93 14.59 3.09
C LEU A 108 4.16 15.84 3.53
N THR A 109 4.05 16.08 4.83
CA THR A 109 3.28 17.20 5.39
C THR A 109 4.11 18.14 6.25
N ASP A 110 5.34 17.76 6.57
CA ASP A 110 6.25 18.54 7.42
C ASP A 110 5.58 19.03 8.73
N GLY A 111 4.66 18.20 9.28
CA GLY A 111 3.95 18.50 10.52
C GLY A 111 2.78 19.49 10.39
N LEU A 112 2.26 19.71 9.19
CA LEU A 112 1.10 20.58 8.97
C LEU A 112 -0.13 20.08 9.75
N HIS A 113 -0.63 20.85 10.71
CA HIS A 113 -1.73 20.47 11.60
C HIS A 113 -3.04 20.11 10.90
N THR A 114 -3.32 20.73 9.74
CA THR A 114 -4.55 20.47 8.97
C THR A 114 -4.50 19.14 8.20
N ALA A 115 -3.32 18.57 8.03
CA ALA A 115 -3.11 17.35 7.25
C ALA A 115 -3.79 16.12 7.87
N GLU A 116 -3.78 16.02 9.20
CA GLU A 116 -4.39 14.87 9.90
C GLU A 116 -5.91 14.78 9.64
N GLY A 117 -6.64 15.89 9.70
CA GLY A 117 -8.07 15.90 9.40
C GLY A 117 -8.37 15.49 7.97
N VAL A 118 -7.58 15.97 7.00
CA VAL A 118 -7.69 15.59 5.59
C VAL A 118 -7.40 14.10 5.41
N PHE A 119 -6.35 13.59 6.05
CA PHE A 119 -5.98 12.18 5.98
C PHE A 119 -7.08 11.29 6.53
N GLN A 120 -7.60 11.58 7.72
CA GLN A 120 -8.70 10.84 8.34
C GLN A 120 -9.95 10.83 7.45
N ASP A 121 -10.31 11.94 6.81
CA ASP A 121 -11.47 12.02 5.93
C ASP A 121 -11.27 11.18 4.64
N ASN A 122 -10.06 11.19 4.08
CA ASN A 122 -9.72 10.35 2.93
C ASN A 122 -9.69 8.87 3.32
N LEU A 123 -9.23 8.51 4.52
CA LEU A 123 -9.26 7.14 5.02
C LEU A 123 -10.69 6.65 5.26
N ARG A 124 -11.59 7.47 5.84
CA ARG A 124 -13.02 7.12 5.97
C ARG A 124 -13.65 6.86 4.60
N TYR A 125 -13.33 7.72 3.63
CA TYR A 125 -13.77 7.53 2.24
C TYR A 125 -13.28 6.19 1.68
N ALA A 126 -11.96 5.93 1.78
CA ALA A 126 -11.34 4.70 1.30
C ALA A 126 -11.94 3.45 1.94
N CYS A 127 -12.09 3.45 3.26
CA CYS A 127 -12.65 2.33 4.01
C CYS A 127 -14.08 2.00 3.60
N LYS A 128 -14.94 3.02 3.47
CA LYS A 128 -16.33 2.82 3.03
C LYS A 128 -16.40 2.26 1.60
N ARG A 129 -15.56 2.77 0.70
CA ARG A 129 -15.49 2.30 -0.69
C ARG A 129 -14.99 0.85 -0.77
N ALA A 130 -13.91 0.52 -0.03
CA ALA A 130 -13.29 -0.80 -0.01
C ALA A 130 -14.15 -1.87 0.68
N ALA A 131 -14.97 -1.49 1.66
CA ALA A 131 -15.83 -2.41 2.41
C ALA A 131 -16.80 -3.20 1.51
N HIS A 132 -17.27 -2.61 0.40
CA HIS A 132 -18.17 -3.27 -0.55
C HIS A 132 -17.53 -4.50 -1.23
N TYR A 133 -16.19 -4.54 -1.27
CA TYR A 133 -15.40 -5.60 -1.90
C TYR A 133 -14.70 -6.50 -0.87
N GLY A 134 -14.90 -6.25 0.43
CA GLY A 134 -14.20 -6.99 1.48
C GLY A 134 -12.70 -6.66 1.59
N ILE A 135 -12.25 -5.54 1.01
CA ILE A 135 -10.85 -5.11 1.00
C ILE A 135 -10.55 -4.31 2.27
N ASN A 136 -9.40 -4.58 2.90
CA ASN A 136 -8.89 -3.73 3.96
C ASN A 136 -8.08 -2.56 3.40
N ILE A 137 -8.12 -1.44 4.10
CA ILE A 137 -7.23 -0.31 3.87
C ILE A 137 -6.09 -0.39 4.89
N LEU A 138 -4.87 -0.26 4.38
CA LEU A 138 -3.67 -0.25 5.21
C LEU A 138 -3.07 1.14 5.25
N ILE A 139 -2.48 1.48 6.40
CA ILE A 139 -1.61 2.65 6.57
C ILE A 139 -0.36 2.22 7.33
N GLU A 140 0.77 2.84 6.99
CA GLU A 140 2.07 2.47 7.54
C GLU A 140 2.85 3.67 8.07
N PRO A 141 3.61 3.51 9.18
CA PRO A 141 4.58 4.51 9.59
C PRO A 141 5.88 4.32 8.81
N LEU A 142 6.43 5.41 8.26
CA LEU A 142 7.73 5.37 7.60
C LEU A 142 8.81 5.97 8.51
N ASN A 143 9.99 5.36 8.48
CA ASN A 143 11.14 5.84 9.23
C ASN A 143 11.53 7.26 8.78
N PRO A 144 11.64 8.25 9.70
CA PRO A 144 12.02 9.62 9.36
C PRO A 144 13.37 9.77 8.65
N HIS A 145 14.30 8.82 8.84
CA HIS A 145 15.57 8.82 8.11
C HIS A 145 15.39 8.50 6.62
N SER A 146 14.37 7.72 6.27
CA SER A 146 14.08 7.34 4.87
C SER A 146 13.06 8.26 4.22
N ALA A 147 12.16 8.85 5.02
CA ALA A 147 11.06 9.70 4.58
C ALA A 147 10.89 10.91 5.53
N SER A 148 11.83 11.86 5.45
CA SER A 148 11.74 13.09 6.25
C SER A 148 10.46 13.86 5.92
N GLY A 149 9.74 14.32 6.95
CA GLY A 149 8.48 15.04 6.78
C GLY A 149 7.26 14.18 6.45
N TYR A 150 7.41 12.85 6.41
CA TYR A 150 6.26 11.95 6.19
C TYR A 150 5.23 12.07 7.31
N HIS A 151 3.96 12.08 6.93
CA HIS A 151 2.85 12.34 7.85
C HIS A 151 2.80 11.37 9.03
N LEU A 152 3.00 10.08 8.78
CA LEU A 152 3.01 9.03 9.80
C LEU A 152 4.43 8.50 10.02
N SER A 153 5.11 8.94 11.07
CA SER A 153 6.48 8.53 11.35
C SER A 153 6.64 7.56 12.53
N ARG A 154 5.56 7.29 13.26
CA ARG A 154 5.56 6.43 14.45
C ARG A 154 4.32 5.56 14.50
N VAL A 155 4.45 4.37 15.09
CA VAL A 155 3.35 3.40 15.26
C VAL A 155 2.19 4.00 16.07
N GLU A 156 2.50 4.78 17.13
CA GLU A 156 1.51 5.41 17.97
C GLU A 156 0.61 6.40 17.20
N GLN A 157 1.19 7.12 16.22
CA GLN A 157 0.41 8.01 15.35
C GLN A 157 -0.57 7.20 14.50
N VAL A 158 -0.11 6.09 13.91
CA VAL A 158 -0.97 5.20 13.12
C VAL A 158 -2.12 4.64 13.95
N ILE A 159 -1.84 4.19 15.19
CA ILE A 159 -2.86 3.69 16.11
C ILE A 159 -3.89 4.79 16.41
N SER A 160 -3.44 6.01 16.74
CA SER A 160 -4.34 7.14 17.02
C SER A 160 -5.19 7.49 15.80
N THR A 161 -4.63 7.46 14.58
CA THR A 161 -5.39 7.70 13.35
C THR A 161 -6.43 6.61 13.11
N ILE A 162 -6.08 5.32 13.32
CA ILE A 162 -7.04 4.20 13.19
C ILE A 162 -8.20 4.36 14.17
N GLU A 163 -7.92 4.68 15.44
CA GLU A 163 -8.94 4.91 16.47
C GLU A 163 -9.85 6.10 16.11
N ALA A 164 -9.27 7.20 15.64
CA ALA A 164 -10.02 8.41 15.25
C ALA A 164 -10.88 8.20 13.99
N VAL A 165 -10.44 7.38 13.04
CA VAL A 165 -11.21 7.02 11.85
C VAL A 165 -12.35 6.07 12.19
N GLY A 166 -12.11 5.06 13.04
CA GLY A 166 -13.11 4.16 13.58
C GLY A 166 -13.71 3.14 12.61
N GLU A 167 -13.10 2.96 11.42
CA GLU A 167 -13.59 2.00 10.42
C GLU A 167 -12.97 0.61 10.63
N PRO A 168 -13.76 -0.47 10.64
CA PRO A 168 -13.29 -1.80 11.03
C PRO A 168 -12.28 -2.43 10.03
N ASN A 169 -12.28 -1.97 8.78
CA ASN A 169 -11.38 -2.42 7.73
C ASN A 169 -10.14 -1.51 7.56
N LEU A 170 -9.87 -0.55 8.46
CA LEU A 170 -8.62 0.17 8.52
C LEU A 170 -7.62 -0.58 9.41
N LYS A 171 -6.42 -0.86 8.89
CA LYS A 171 -5.42 -1.68 9.57
C LYS A 171 -4.04 -1.05 9.52
N LEU A 172 -3.21 -1.37 10.52
CA LEU A 172 -1.78 -1.05 10.53
C LEU A 172 -1.01 -2.02 9.62
N MET A 173 -0.21 -1.50 8.71
CA MET A 173 0.88 -2.21 8.05
C MET A 173 2.18 -1.91 8.80
N LEU A 174 2.77 -2.93 9.41
CA LEU A 174 4.03 -2.80 10.12
C LEU A 174 5.17 -3.34 9.26
N VAL A 175 6.06 -2.46 8.81
CA VAL A 175 7.28 -2.82 8.10
C VAL A 175 8.46 -2.72 9.06
N THR A 176 9.08 -3.86 9.37
CA THR A 176 10.32 -3.89 10.14
C THR A 176 11.49 -3.68 9.18
N HIS A 177 11.97 -2.44 9.09
CA HIS A 177 13.13 -2.12 8.27
C HIS A 177 14.41 -2.29 9.08
N ARG A 178 15.27 -3.21 8.66
CA ARG A 178 16.64 -3.26 9.14
C ARG A 178 17.43 -2.11 8.51
N HIS A 179 17.46 -0.96 9.13
CA HIS A 179 18.49 0.03 8.95
C HIS A 179 19.35 0.10 10.23
N ALA A 180 20.10 -0.97 10.48
CA ALA A 180 21.37 -0.87 11.17
C ALA A 180 22.42 -1.49 10.25
N PRO A 181 23.48 -0.78 9.84
CA PRO A 181 24.68 -1.45 9.41
C PRO A 181 25.10 -2.32 10.60
N VAL A 182 25.01 -3.62 10.44
CA VAL A 182 25.71 -4.53 11.37
C VAL A 182 27.19 -4.33 11.04
N GLU A 183 27.86 -3.48 11.79
CA GLU A 183 29.31 -3.57 11.91
C GLU A 183 29.58 -4.93 12.57
N ILE A 184 29.89 -5.91 11.74
CA ILE A 184 30.47 -7.16 12.19
C ILE A 184 31.93 -6.80 12.55
N GLN A 185 32.20 -6.66 13.84
CA GLN A 185 33.55 -6.68 14.38
C GLN A 185 34.09 -8.12 14.42
#